data_124725abc9d1aae6a61db47a7614b05c
#
_entry.id   124725abc9d1aae6a61db47a7614b05c
#
_cell.length_a   1.000
_cell.length_b   1.000
_cell.length_c   1.000
_cell.angle_alpha   90.00
_cell.angle_beta   90.00
_cell.angle_gamma   90.00
#
_symmetry.space_group_name_H-M   'P 1'
#
loop_
_entity.id
_entity.type
_entity.pdbx_description
1 polymer ?
#
loop_
_entity_poly.entity_id
_entity_poly.type
_entity_poly.pdbx_seq_one_letter_code
_entity_poly.pdbx_strand_id
1 'polypeptide(L)'
;NFIDIYVGNDVHYIIVDNSAEELGKQFLQDSKVEFISSTFNGKKVYSFEISQRTIYIIDSNENGGYSKGNNLGAKFAIQNFDTPYLVFSNNDLEFPNGLQLEECKTIIETSDNPVGIVGPKILTPQGDIQSPRKRMNFVEEMILQDYNRQWFDSKIHKWIDIDYTAPEGETGWVSGSFMFVSRKAFEAVSGFDENIFLYCEEMILSERMRNKGYMTYFYPEWTIYHYHRGAHNPESEKIGRVSKKYYYREYRGASTLSLKISDMSYFL
;
A
#
# COMPACT_ATOMS: atom_id res chain seq x y z
N ASN A 1 8.02 12.64 -12.27
CA ASN A 1 8.33 12.44 -10.85
C ASN A 1 9.01 11.09 -10.59
N PHE A 2 8.30 9.96 -10.37
CA PHE A 2 8.94 8.68 -10.10
C PHE A 2 9.87 8.25 -11.25
N ILE A 3 9.43 8.41 -12.48
CA ILE A 3 10.19 8.08 -13.69
C ILE A 3 11.43 8.96 -13.85
N ASP A 4 11.36 10.22 -13.44
CA ASP A 4 12.47 11.18 -13.54
C ASP A 4 13.51 10.99 -12.43
N ILE A 5 13.12 10.45 -11.29
CA ILE A 5 13.98 10.30 -10.11
C ILE A 5 14.85 9.05 -10.20
N TYR A 6 14.32 7.94 -10.78
CA TYR A 6 15.07 6.70 -10.91
C TYR A 6 15.69 6.58 -12.31
N VAL A 7 17.02 6.63 -12.36
CA VAL A 7 17.79 6.61 -13.61
C VAL A 7 18.23 5.20 -14.03
N GLY A 8 17.95 4.16 -13.22
CA GLY A 8 18.36 2.77 -13.51
C GLY A 8 17.58 2.12 -14.66
N ASN A 9 18.23 1.24 -15.44
CA ASN A 9 17.60 0.52 -16.54
C ASN A 9 16.79 -0.70 -16.09
N ASP A 10 16.82 -1.03 -14.79
CA ASP A 10 16.31 -2.29 -14.24
C ASP A 10 14.90 -2.14 -13.61
N VAL A 11 14.20 -1.05 -13.90
CA VAL A 11 12.84 -0.81 -13.39
C VAL A 11 11.83 -0.77 -14.52
N HIS A 12 10.79 -1.60 -14.40
CA HIS A 12 9.64 -1.60 -15.29
C HIS A 12 8.49 -0.81 -14.65
N TYR A 13 7.92 0.15 -15.37
CA TYR A 13 6.87 1.01 -14.89
C TYR A 13 5.52 0.52 -15.39
N ILE A 14 4.63 0.20 -14.44
CA ILE A 14 3.30 -0.30 -14.72
C ILE A 14 2.29 0.58 -13.99
N ILE A 15 1.46 1.25 -14.75
CA ILE A 15 0.35 2.06 -14.26
C ILE A 15 -0.93 1.27 -14.46
N VAL A 16 -1.72 1.09 -13.42
CA VAL A 16 -3.05 0.49 -13.55
C VAL A 16 -4.08 1.60 -13.53
N ASP A 17 -4.75 1.79 -14.64
CA ASP A 17 -5.92 2.64 -14.72
C ASP A 17 -7.10 1.91 -14.09
N ASN A 18 -7.33 2.18 -12.82
CA ASN A 18 -8.36 1.56 -12.00
C ASN A 18 -9.70 2.33 -12.12
N SER A 19 -10.03 2.75 -13.34
CA SER A 19 -11.29 3.42 -13.68
C SER A 19 -12.12 2.59 -14.67
N ALA A 20 -13.37 2.95 -14.85
CA ALA A 20 -14.23 2.37 -15.89
C ALA A 20 -14.16 3.15 -17.21
N GLU A 21 -13.37 4.22 -17.31
CA GLU A 21 -13.47 5.26 -18.36
C GLU A 21 -12.27 5.29 -19.32
N GLU A 22 -11.38 4.31 -19.30
CA GLU A 22 -10.15 4.27 -20.13
C GLU A 22 -9.35 5.59 -20.07
N LEU A 23 -9.19 6.19 -18.86
CA LEU A 23 -8.53 7.47 -18.67
C LEU A 23 -7.06 7.44 -19.09
N GLY A 24 -6.39 6.30 -18.92
CA GLY A 24 -5.00 6.12 -19.37
C GLY A 24 -4.87 6.24 -20.88
N LYS A 25 -5.78 5.66 -21.65
CA LYS A 25 -5.81 5.81 -23.11
C LYS A 25 -6.12 7.26 -23.52
N GLN A 26 -7.10 7.89 -22.88
CA GLN A 26 -7.44 9.27 -23.14
C GLN A 26 -6.24 10.19 -22.88
N PHE A 27 -5.53 9.99 -21.76
CA PHE A 27 -4.31 10.74 -21.46
C PHE A 27 -3.25 10.61 -22.56
N LEU A 28 -2.99 9.41 -23.10
CA LEU A 28 -2.03 9.21 -24.17
C LEU A 28 -2.45 9.94 -25.46
N GLN A 29 -3.73 9.89 -25.81
CA GLN A 29 -4.27 10.58 -26.99
C GLN A 29 -4.18 12.10 -26.85
N ASP A 30 -4.59 12.65 -25.72
CA ASP A 30 -4.57 14.08 -25.43
C ASP A 30 -3.13 14.63 -25.40
N SER A 31 -2.19 13.83 -24.87
CA SER A 31 -0.76 14.16 -24.81
C SER A 31 -0.03 13.92 -26.14
N LYS A 32 -0.71 13.36 -27.16
CA LYS A 32 -0.13 13.00 -28.48
C LYS A 32 1.06 12.08 -28.37
N VAL A 33 1.07 11.20 -27.38
CA VAL A 33 2.11 10.17 -27.19
C VAL A 33 1.81 8.99 -28.10
N GLU A 34 2.78 8.56 -28.90
CA GLU A 34 2.67 7.32 -29.67
C GLU A 34 2.70 6.13 -28.73
N PHE A 35 1.78 5.19 -28.91
CA PHE A 35 1.67 4.00 -28.07
C PHE A 35 1.31 2.74 -28.88
N ILE A 36 1.71 1.60 -28.37
CA ILE A 36 1.33 0.28 -28.89
C ILE A 36 0.24 -0.30 -27.99
N SER A 37 -0.81 -0.86 -28.62
CA SER A 37 -1.90 -1.53 -27.90
C SER A 37 -1.72 -3.03 -27.94
N SER A 38 -1.91 -3.69 -26.81
CA SER A 38 -1.93 -5.15 -26.65
C SER A 38 -3.03 -5.57 -25.67
N THR A 39 -3.05 -6.84 -25.30
CA THR A 39 -4.00 -7.35 -24.28
C THR A 39 -3.29 -8.25 -23.28
N PHE A 40 -3.74 -8.19 -22.04
CA PHE A 40 -3.29 -9.04 -20.94
C PHE A 40 -4.49 -9.52 -20.11
N ASN A 41 -4.73 -10.83 -20.08
CA ASN A 41 -5.88 -11.41 -19.36
C ASN A 41 -7.22 -10.74 -19.70
N GLY A 42 -7.44 -10.39 -20.98
CA GLY A 42 -8.66 -9.73 -21.45
C GLY A 42 -8.74 -8.23 -21.15
N LYS A 43 -7.74 -7.65 -20.51
CA LYS A 43 -7.61 -6.21 -20.27
C LYS A 43 -6.74 -5.57 -21.35
N LYS A 44 -7.02 -4.31 -21.72
CA LYS A 44 -6.19 -3.56 -22.66
C LYS A 44 -4.90 -3.11 -21.98
N VAL A 45 -3.81 -3.16 -22.71
CA VAL A 45 -2.49 -2.67 -22.27
C VAL A 45 -1.96 -1.73 -23.33
N TYR A 46 -1.52 -0.56 -22.90
CA TYR A 46 -0.86 0.43 -23.73
C TYR A 46 0.59 0.55 -23.29
N SER A 47 1.53 0.45 -24.23
CA SER A 47 2.95 0.67 -23.96
C SER A 47 3.48 1.84 -24.77
N PHE A 48 4.30 2.67 -24.15
CA PHE A 48 4.89 3.86 -24.76
C PHE A 48 6.26 4.15 -24.15
N GLU A 49 7.04 4.98 -24.84
CA GLU A 49 8.41 5.30 -24.43
C GLU A 49 8.48 6.71 -23.84
N ILE A 50 9.13 6.83 -22.66
CA ILE A 50 9.56 8.11 -22.09
C ILE A 50 11.03 7.97 -21.68
N SER A 51 11.90 8.87 -22.16
CA SER A 51 13.32 8.90 -21.77
C SER A 51 13.99 7.52 -21.89
N GLN A 52 13.75 6.81 -22.99
CA GLN A 52 14.26 5.47 -23.30
C GLN A 52 13.76 4.37 -22.35
N ARG A 53 12.60 4.57 -21.72
CA ARG A 53 11.96 3.57 -20.85
C ARG A 53 10.58 3.26 -21.35
N THR A 54 10.27 1.97 -21.39
CA THR A 54 8.91 1.52 -21.70
C THR A 54 8.03 1.61 -20.47
N ILE A 55 6.91 2.29 -20.61
CA ILE A 55 5.89 2.42 -19.59
C ILE A 55 4.65 1.69 -20.07
N TYR A 56 4.03 0.95 -19.17
CA TYR A 56 2.81 0.19 -19.43
C TYR A 56 1.64 0.81 -18.69
N ILE A 57 0.53 1.03 -19.38
CA ILE A 57 -0.75 1.37 -18.76
C ILE A 57 -1.70 0.18 -18.97
N ILE A 58 -2.24 -0.37 -17.90
CA ILE A 58 -3.23 -1.45 -17.94
C ILE A 58 -4.58 -0.87 -17.57
N ASP A 59 -5.53 -1.00 -18.47
CA ASP A 59 -6.91 -0.60 -18.25
C ASP A 59 -7.66 -1.73 -17.53
N SER A 60 -8.09 -1.47 -16.29
CA SER A 60 -8.82 -2.44 -15.49
C SER A 60 -10.27 -2.60 -15.93
N ASN A 61 -10.83 -1.63 -16.70
CA ASN A 61 -12.24 -1.52 -17.11
C ASN A 61 -13.25 -1.41 -15.93
N GLU A 62 -12.77 -1.28 -14.71
CA GLU A 62 -13.60 -1.16 -13.51
C GLU A 62 -12.79 -0.55 -12.36
N ASN A 63 -13.46 0.09 -11.41
CA ASN A 63 -12.82 0.43 -10.14
C ASN A 63 -12.95 -0.76 -9.18
N GLY A 64 -11.96 -1.62 -9.19
CA GLY A 64 -11.88 -2.79 -8.32
C GLY A 64 -11.33 -2.52 -6.91
N GLY A 65 -11.00 -1.25 -6.59
CA GLY A 65 -10.33 -0.88 -5.35
C GLY A 65 -8.81 -1.09 -5.42
N TYR A 66 -8.13 -0.80 -4.30
CA TYR A 66 -6.67 -0.82 -4.22
C TYR A 66 -6.09 -2.22 -4.49
N SER A 67 -6.61 -3.24 -3.80
CA SER A 67 -6.09 -4.62 -3.88
C SER A 67 -6.14 -5.19 -5.29
N LYS A 68 -7.29 -5.10 -5.97
CA LYS A 68 -7.45 -5.66 -7.32
C LYS A 68 -6.58 -4.93 -8.34
N GLY A 69 -6.52 -3.59 -8.27
CA GLY A 69 -5.68 -2.80 -9.15
C GLY A 69 -4.20 -3.19 -9.02
N ASN A 70 -3.68 -3.21 -7.79
CA ASN A 70 -2.29 -3.57 -7.55
C ASN A 70 -1.98 -5.04 -7.87
N ASN A 71 -2.90 -5.97 -7.61
CA ASN A 71 -2.74 -7.37 -8.02
C ASN A 71 -2.68 -7.53 -9.54
N LEU A 72 -3.48 -6.76 -10.29
CA LEU A 72 -3.44 -6.76 -11.75
C LEU A 72 -2.07 -6.30 -12.28
N GLY A 73 -1.55 -5.18 -11.75
CA GLY A 73 -0.22 -4.68 -12.08
C GLY A 73 0.89 -5.66 -11.71
N ALA A 74 0.85 -6.20 -10.49
CA ALA A 74 1.82 -7.20 -10.03
C ALA A 74 1.81 -8.48 -10.89
N LYS A 75 0.62 -8.97 -11.24
CA LYS A 75 0.47 -10.15 -12.11
C LYS A 75 1.05 -9.92 -13.50
N PHE A 76 0.84 -8.72 -14.05
CA PHE A 76 1.46 -8.33 -15.31
C PHE A 76 3.00 -8.31 -15.18
N ALA A 77 3.53 -7.67 -14.14
CA ALA A 77 4.96 -7.62 -13.88
C ALA A 77 5.59 -9.01 -13.78
N ILE A 78 5.00 -9.88 -12.94
CA ILE A 78 5.50 -11.23 -12.67
C ILE A 78 5.51 -12.12 -13.94
N GLN A 79 4.52 -11.95 -14.82
CA GLN A 79 4.40 -12.79 -16.04
C GLN A 79 5.26 -12.29 -17.21
N ASN A 80 5.61 -11.01 -17.24
CA ASN A 80 6.33 -10.42 -18.37
C ASN A 80 7.79 -10.11 -18.07
N PHE A 81 8.19 -10.06 -16.79
CA PHE A 81 9.54 -9.66 -16.39
C PHE A 81 10.12 -10.62 -15.35
N ASP A 82 11.42 -10.84 -15.44
CA ASP A 82 12.18 -11.56 -14.39
C ASP A 82 12.59 -10.56 -13.29
N THR A 83 11.61 -10.17 -12.48
CA THR A 83 11.83 -9.23 -11.37
C THR A 83 11.74 -9.95 -10.02
N PRO A 84 12.74 -9.85 -9.14
CA PRO A 84 12.71 -10.42 -7.80
C PRO A 84 11.94 -9.55 -6.80
N TYR A 85 11.63 -8.30 -7.15
CA TYR A 85 10.97 -7.33 -6.28
C TYR A 85 9.83 -6.63 -7.00
N LEU A 86 8.86 -6.18 -6.21
CA LEU A 86 7.73 -5.37 -6.63
C LEU A 86 7.72 -4.08 -5.81
N VAL A 87 7.45 -2.96 -6.46
CA VAL A 87 7.22 -1.68 -5.77
C VAL A 87 5.78 -1.28 -5.99
N PHE A 88 5.06 -1.10 -4.90
CA PHE A 88 3.72 -0.49 -4.91
C PHE A 88 3.84 0.95 -4.48
N SER A 89 3.37 1.87 -5.30
CA SER A 89 3.53 3.30 -5.06
C SER A 89 2.30 4.08 -5.50
N ASN A 90 1.84 4.98 -4.64
CA ASN A 90 0.87 5.98 -5.03
C ASN A 90 1.52 7.04 -5.94
N ASN A 91 0.71 7.77 -6.69
CA ASN A 91 1.16 8.81 -7.63
C ASN A 91 1.30 10.20 -6.98
N ASP A 92 0.96 10.35 -5.71
CA ASP A 92 1.01 11.60 -4.93
C ASP A 92 2.13 11.60 -3.87
N LEU A 93 3.24 10.93 -4.18
CA LEU A 93 4.44 10.87 -3.35
C LEU A 93 5.53 11.81 -3.85
N GLU A 94 6.31 12.35 -2.91
CA GLU A 94 7.54 13.09 -3.17
C GLU A 94 8.72 12.39 -2.48
N PHE A 95 9.84 12.31 -3.21
CA PHE A 95 11.07 11.63 -2.78
C PHE A 95 12.23 12.64 -2.70
N PRO A 96 12.35 13.40 -1.60
CA PRO A 96 13.34 14.49 -1.51
C PRO A 96 14.78 14.01 -1.61
N ASN A 97 15.06 12.78 -1.21
CA ASN A 97 16.39 12.18 -1.26
C ASN A 97 16.51 11.09 -2.36
N GLY A 98 15.62 11.12 -3.35
CA GLY A 98 15.58 10.11 -4.41
C GLY A 98 14.99 8.78 -3.95
N LEU A 99 15.10 7.77 -4.80
CA LEU A 99 14.66 6.41 -4.52
C LEU A 99 15.80 5.58 -3.95
N GLN A 100 15.57 4.91 -2.82
CA GLN A 100 16.55 4.05 -2.15
C GLN A 100 16.17 2.57 -2.32
N LEU A 101 16.04 2.13 -3.58
CA LEU A 101 15.61 0.77 -3.89
C LEU A 101 16.71 -0.27 -3.64
N GLU A 102 17.97 0.09 -3.83
CA GLU A 102 19.13 -0.80 -3.57
C GLU A 102 19.30 -1.08 -2.07
N GLU A 103 19.03 -0.10 -1.22
CA GLU A 103 19.02 -0.25 0.23
C GLU A 103 17.89 -1.20 0.65
N CYS A 104 16.68 -1.02 0.09
CA CYS A 104 15.56 -1.93 0.36
C CYS A 104 15.87 -3.37 -0.08
N LYS A 105 16.50 -3.54 -1.24
CA LYS A 105 16.96 -4.85 -1.73
C LYS A 105 17.98 -5.46 -0.76
N THR A 106 18.99 -4.68 -0.34
CA THR A 106 20.02 -5.12 0.61
C THR A 106 19.37 -5.60 1.90
N ILE A 107 18.39 -4.86 2.44
CA ILE A 107 17.67 -5.27 3.65
C ILE A 107 16.99 -6.63 3.46
N ILE A 108 16.31 -6.86 2.33
CA ILE A 108 15.65 -8.15 2.06
C ILE A 108 16.66 -9.29 1.95
N GLU A 109 17.82 -9.04 1.31
CA GLU A 109 18.82 -10.07 1.02
C GLU A 109 19.72 -10.41 2.21
N THR A 110 19.95 -9.46 3.13
CA THR A 110 20.95 -9.62 4.20
C THR A 110 20.38 -9.75 5.61
N SER A 111 19.08 -9.54 5.79
CA SER A 111 18.44 -9.68 7.11
C SER A 111 18.45 -11.14 7.59
N ASP A 112 18.72 -11.35 8.87
CA ASP A 112 18.72 -12.69 9.50
C ASP A 112 17.36 -13.37 9.41
N ASN A 113 16.27 -12.62 9.49
CA ASN A 113 14.91 -13.10 9.34
C ASN A 113 14.37 -12.76 7.96
N PRO A 114 13.53 -13.62 7.34
CA PRO A 114 12.96 -13.34 6.02
C PRO A 114 12.14 -12.07 6.00
N VAL A 115 12.54 -11.08 5.20
CA VAL A 115 11.80 -9.83 5.01
C VAL A 115 10.90 -9.95 3.79
N GLY A 116 9.61 -9.65 3.98
CA GLY A 116 8.62 -9.64 2.90
C GLY A 116 8.34 -8.25 2.35
N ILE A 117 8.33 -7.24 3.22
CA ILE A 117 8.03 -5.85 2.89
C ILE A 117 9.06 -4.95 3.57
N VAL A 118 9.57 -3.97 2.83
CA VAL A 118 10.34 -2.83 3.37
C VAL A 118 9.56 -1.55 3.10
N GLY A 119 9.40 -0.72 4.10
CA GLY A 119 8.76 0.58 3.96
C GLY A 119 9.54 1.72 4.60
N PRO A 120 9.55 2.90 3.96
CA PRO A 120 10.19 4.10 4.47
C PRO A 120 9.38 4.77 5.56
N LYS A 121 9.95 5.79 6.16
CA LYS A 121 9.22 6.79 6.93
C LYS A 121 8.39 7.65 5.99
N ILE A 122 7.07 7.65 6.19
CA ILE A 122 6.15 8.44 5.36
C ILE A 122 5.55 9.55 6.22
N LEU A 123 5.68 10.78 5.74
CA LEU A 123 5.16 11.98 6.39
C LEU A 123 4.08 12.64 5.52
N THR A 124 3.11 13.27 6.16
CA THR A 124 2.29 14.29 5.49
C THR A 124 3.13 15.56 5.28
N PRO A 125 2.72 16.50 4.39
CA PRO A 125 3.35 17.82 4.26
C PRO A 125 3.36 18.63 5.56
N GLN A 126 2.47 18.31 6.51
CA GLN A 126 2.40 18.93 7.83
C GLN A 126 3.34 18.29 8.86
N GLY A 127 3.99 17.19 8.48
CA GLY A 127 4.91 16.45 9.34
C GLY A 127 4.29 15.32 10.15
N ASP A 128 3.00 15.00 9.91
CA ASP A 128 2.37 13.87 10.59
C ASP A 128 2.89 12.55 10.01
N ILE A 129 3.20 11.60 10.88
CA ILE A 129 3.74 10.30 10.49
C ILE A 129 2.60 9.37 10.05
N GLN A 130 2.68 8.87 8.81
CA GLN A 130 1.76 7.87 8.26
C GLN A 130 2.33 6.44 8.30
N SER A 131 3.65 6.28 8.32
CA SER A 131 4.37 5.02 8.37
C SER A 131 5.64 5.17 9.20
N PRO A 132 6.00 4.19 10.03
CA PRO A 132 5.39 2.88 10.21
C PRO A 132 4.17 2.89 11.12
N ARG A 133 3.55 1.71 11.33
CA ARG A 133 2.41 1.54 12.23
C ARG A 133 2.61 0.30 13.13
N LYS A 134 2.20 0.44 14.39
CA LYS A 134 2.17 -0.66 15.35
C LYS A 134 1.09 -1.68 14.98
N ARG A 135 1.37 -2.96 15.22
CA ARG A 135 0.36 -4.01 15.18
C ARG A 135 -0.50 -3.94 16.45
N MET A 136 -1.65 -3.28 16.36
CA MET A 136 -2.57 -3.13 17.49
C MET A 136 -3.42 -4.38 17.71
N ASN A 137 -3.93 -4.55 18.94
CA ASN A 137 -4.93 -5.57 19.20
C ASN A 137 -6.36 -5.02 18.94
N PHE A 138 -7.35 -5.92 18.93
CA PHE A 138 -8.74 -5.56 18.64
C PHE A 138 -9.29 -4.47 19.56
N VAL A 139 -9.01 -4.55 20.86
CA VAL A 139 -9.52 -3.58 21.83
C VAL A 139 -8.87 -2.22 21.62
N GLU A 140 -7.57 -2.18 21.40
CA GLU A 140 -6.85 -0.92 21.12
C GLU A 140 -7.39 -0.22 19.89
N GLU A 141 -7.59 -0.95 18.78
CA GLU A 141 -7.93 -0.32 17.51
C GLU A 141 -9.44 -0.13 17.30
N MET A 142 -10.26 -1.11 17.66
CA MET A 142 -11.68 -1.08 17.33
C MET A 142 -12.56 -0.50 18.43
N ILE A 143 -12.07 -0.42 19.66
CA ILE A 143 -12.84 0.09 20.80
C ILE A 143 -12.25 1.39 21.30
N LEU A 144 -10.95 1.38 21.66
CA LEU A 144 -10.35 2.56 22.28
C LEU A 144 -10.08 3.69 21.28
N GLN A 145 -9.72 3.40 20.03
CA GLN A 145 -9.57 4.46 19.02
C GLN A 145 -10.90 5.14 18.67
N ASP A 146 -11.97 4.36 18.51
CA ASP A 146 -13.29 4.92 18.21
C ASP A 146 -13.83 5.74 19.40
N TYR A 147 -13.63 5.27 20.62
CA TYR A 147 -14.02 5.98 21.84
C TYR A 147 -13.22 7.28 22.04
N ASN A 148 -11.91 7.27 21.76
CA ASN A 148 -11.07 8.46 21.85
C ASN A 148 -11.39 9.55 20.84
N ARG A 149 -11.89 9.21 19.65
CA ARG A 149 -12.29 10.20 18.65
C ARG A 149 -13.34 11.17 19.14
N GLN A 150 -14.18 10.76 20.09
CA GLN A 150 -15.32 11.56 20.53
C GLN A 150 -15.11 12.23 21.90
N TRP A 151 -14.25 11.69 22.78
CA TRP A 151 -14.32 12.03 24.21
C TRP A 151 -12.98 12.34 24.88
N PHE A 152 -11.81 12.07 24.28
CA PHE A 152 -10.54 12.23 24.98
C PHE A 152 -9.56 13.18 24.31
N ASP A 153 -8.93 14.01 25.15
CA ASP A 153 -7.90 14.99 24.86
C ASP A 153 -6.62 14.34 24.26
N SER A 154 -5.89 15.12 23.47
CA SER A 154 -4.67 14.80 22.72
C SER A 154 -3.58 14.02 23.46
N LYS A 155 -3.64 13.92 24.80
CA LYS A 155 -2.67 13.18 25.62
C LYS A 155 -2.86 11.66 25.57
N ILE A 156 -4.07 11.17 25.36
CA ILE A 156 -4.36 9.73 25.27
C ILE A 156 -4.09 9.22 23.85
N HIS A 157 -4.25 10.06 22.85
CA HIS A 157 -3.80 9.76 21.48
C HIS A 157 -2.33 9.32 21.43
N LYS A 158 -1.45 9.95 22.22
CA LYS A 158 -0.04 9.57 22.31
C LYS A 158 0.23 8.18 22.90
N TRP A 159 -0.71 7.62 23.62
CA TRP A 159 -0.57 6.32 24.28
C TRP A 159 -1.05 5.16 23.42
N ILE A 160 -2.05 5.41 22.56
CA ILE A 160 -2.67 4.41 21.69
C ILE A 160 -2.08 4.50 20.27
N ASP A 161 -1.62 5.68 19.90
CA ASP A 161 -1.20 5.98 18.54
C ASP A 161 0.27 5.67 18.31
N ILE A 162 0.53 5.19 17.14
CA ILE A 162 1.75 5.16 16.33
C ILE A 162 3.03 5.27 17.16
N ASP A 163 3.83 4.24 17.14
CA ASP A 163 5.21 4.31 17.60
C ASP A 163 6.01 5.20 16.63
N TYR A 164 5.94 6.51 16.83
CA TYR A 164 6.67 7.52 16.04
C TYR A 164 8.18 7.43 16.21
N THR A 165 8.63 6.65 17.17
CA THR A 165 10.03 6.43 17.51
C THR A 165 10.46 5.00 17.20
N ALA A 166 9.68 4.27 16.39
CA ALA A 166 10.02 2.91 16.03
C ALA A 166 11.46 2.87 15.51
N PRO A 167 12.32 2.02 16.09
CA PRO A 167 13.65 1.82 15.58
C PRO A 167 13.58 1.15 14.20
N GLU A 168 14.67 1.20 13.48
CA GLU A 168 14.86 0.37 12.30
C GLU A 168 14.59 -1.10 12.64
N GLY A 169 13.92 -1.82 11.73
CA GLY A 169 13.65 -3.24 11.90
C GLY A 169 12.19 -3.64 11.78
N GLU A 170 11.81 -4.71 12.48
CA GLU A 170 10.47 -5.25 12.40
C GLU A 170 9.41 -4.28 12.92
N THR A 171 8.35 -4.12 12.14
CA THR A 171 7.18 -3.30 12.50
C THR A 171 5.86 -4.03 12.27
N GLY A 172 4.76 -3.45 12.74
CA GLY A 172 3.43 -4.00 12.54
C GLY A 172 3.05 -4.05 11.06
N TRP A 173 3.10 -2.90 10.40
CA TRP A 173 2.87 -2.70 8.98
C TRP A 173 3.39 -1.33 8.54
N VAL A 174 3.57 -1.15 7.23
CA VAL A 174 3.96 0.12 6.61
C VAL A 174 2.85 0.60 5.71
N SER A 175 2.79 1.89 5.40
CA SER A 175 1.72 2.46 4.59
C SER A 175 1.69 1.88 3.17
N GLY A 176 0.49 1.57 2.69
CA GLY A 176 0.24 1.14 1.32
C GLY A 176 0.58 2.19 0.26
N SER A 177 0.82 3.45 0.65
CA SER A 177 1.23 4.48 -0.29
C SER A 177 2.62 4.21 -0.90
N PHE A 178 3.52 3.52 -0.16
CA PHE A 178 4.78 3.01 -0.70
C PHE A 178 5.22 1.72 0.02
N MET A 179 5.44 0.67 -0.75
CA MET A 179 5.98 -0.61 -0.27
C MET A 179 6.96 -1.20 -1.26
N PHE A 180 8.16 -1.57 -0.79
CA PHE A 180 9.10 -2.41 -1.53
C PHE A 180 8.94 -3.85 -1.06
N VAL A 181 8.59 -4.76 -1.97
CA VAL A 181 8.07 -6.09 -1.62
C VAL A 181 8.86 -7.19 -2.31
N SER A 182 9.28 -8.20 -1.55
CA SER A 182 9.84 -9.44 -2.12
C SER A 182 8.77 -10.14 -2.96
N ARG A 183 9.05 -10.37 -4.26
CA ARG A 183 8.17 -11.15 -5.13
C ARG A 183 7.87 -12.53 -4.53
N LYS A 184 8.90 -13.23 -4.03
CA LYS A 184 8.75 -14.53 -3.39
C LYS A 184 7.75 -14.50 -2.23
N ALA A 185 7.83 -13.50 -1.37
CA ALA A 185 6.91 -13.33 -0.25
C ALA A 185 5.50 -12.99 -0.73
N PHE A 186 5.38 -12.12 -1.74
CA PHE A 186 4.10 -11.72 -2.34
C PHE A 186 3.37 -12.91 -2.97
N GLU A 187 4.06 -13.72 -3.75
CA GLU A 187 3.51 -14.94 -4.35
C GLU A 187 3.14 -16.00 -3.28
N ALA A 188 3.94 -16.15 -2.22
CA ALA A 188 3.68 -17.08 -1.11
C ALA A 188 2.37 -16.79 -0.36
N VAL A 189 1.90 -15.54 -0.41
CA VAL A 189 0.62 -15.12 0.18
C VAL A 189 -0.47 -14.85 -0.86
N SER A 190 -0.21 -15.12 -2.14
CA SER A 190 -1.12 -14.88 -3.26
C SER A 190 -1.56 -13.40 -3.39
N GLY A 191 -0.63 -12.47 -3.12
CA GLY A 191 -0.83 -11.04 -3.29
C GLY A 191 -1.74 -10.38 -2.24
N PHE A 192 -2.33 -9.25 -2.60
CA PHE A 192 -3.31 -8.54 -1.78
C PHE A 192 -4.63 -9.30 -1.70
N ASP A 193 -5.35 -9.11 -0.60
CA ASP A 193 -6.70 -9.66 -0.44
C ASP A 193 -7.73 -8.79 -1.20
N GLU A 194 -8.42 -9.39 -2.16
CA GLU A 194 -9.40 -8.70 -3.01
C GLU A 194 -10.82 -8.63 -2.42
N ASN A 195 -11.01 -9.15 -1.18
CA ASN A 195 -12.30 -9.11 -0.51
C ASN A 195 -12.58 -7.76 0.17
N ILE A 196 -11.61 -6.84 0.19
CA ILE A 196 -11.79 -5.46 0.63
C ILE A 196 -11.62 -4.50 -0.56
N PHE A 197 -12.38 -3.41 -0.53
CA PHE A 197 -12.32 -2.41 -1.59
C PHE A 197 -11.20 -1.40 -1.36
N LEU A 198 -11.11 -0.86 -0.13
CA LEU A 198 -10.15 0.18 0.24
C LEU A 198 -9.91 0.17 1.75
N TYR A 199 -8.69 0.52 2.15
CA TYR A 199 -8.14 0.54 3.51
C TYR A 199 -7.89 -0.84 4.11
N CYS A 200 -6.87 -0.95 4.93
CA CYS A 200 -6.35 -2.16 5.59
C CYS A 200 -5.64 -3.17 4.67
N GLU A 201 -5.41 -2.86 3.41
CA GLU A 201 -4.73 -3.75 2.45
C GLU A 201 -3.34 -4.11 2.94
N GLU A 202 -2.58 -3.11 3.37
CA GLU A 202 -1.23 -3.25 3.90
C GLU A 202 -1.19 -3.99 5.24
N MET A 203 -2.21 -3.78 6.09
CA MET A 203 -2.37 -4.51 7.35
C MET A 203 -2.60 -6.00 7.09
N ILE A 204 -3.49 -6.31 6.14
CA ILE A 204 -3.81 -7.69 5.75
C ILE A 204 -2.61 -8.34 5.07
N LEU A 205 -1.94 -7.64 4.17
CA LEU A 205 -0.75 -8.15 3.49
C LEU A 205 0.34 -8.49 4.51
N SER A 206 0.63 -7.57 5.44
CA SER A 206 1.62 -7.77 6.50
C SER A 206 1.25 -8.95 7.42
N GLU A 207 -0.04 -9.11 7.76
CA GLU A 207 -0.50 -10.24 8.58
C GLU A 207 -0.38 -11.58 7.84
N ARG A 208 -0.73 -11.61 6.55
CA ARG A 208 -0.57 -12.80 5.70
C ARG A 208 0.89 -13.20 5.56
N MET A 209 1.78 -12.23 5.35
CA MET A 209 3.22 -12.45 5.27
C MET A 209 3.78 -12.96 6.60
N ARG A 210 3.40 -12.36 7.72
CA ARG A 210 3.80 -12.80 9.07
C ARG A 210 3.39 -14.25 9.32
N ASN A 211 2.19 -14.66 8.92
CA ASN A 211 1.71 -16.03 9.04
C ASN A 211 2.51 -17.03 8.17
N LYS A 212 3.29 -16.55 7.21
CA LYS A 212 4.23 -17.32 6.37
C LYS A 212 5.70 -17.17 6.81
N GLY A 213 5.96 -16.50 7.93
CA GLY A 213 7.30 -16.30 8.47
C GLY A 213 8.09 -15.15 7.84
N TYR A 214 7.43 -14.24 7.11
CA TYR A 214 8.04 -13.02 6.60
C TYR A 214 7.70 -11.85 7.50
N MET A 215 8.69 -11.00 7.81
CA MET A 215 8.46 -9.75 8.54
C MET A 215 8.22 -8.57 7.61
N THR A 216 7.58 -7.54 8.15
CA THR A 216 7.53 -6.18 7.58
C THR A 216 8.62 -5.36 8.26
N TYR A 217 9.48 -4.73 7.47
CA TYR A 217 10.66 -3.99 7.92
C TYR A 217 10.45 -2.49 7.73
N PHE A 218 10.75 -1.72 8.75
CA PHE A 218 10.76 -0.26 8.72
C PHE A 218 12.19 0.25 8.50
N TYR A 219 12.37 1.06 7.45
CA TYR A 219 13.64 1.71 7.12
C TYR A 219 13.54 3.22 7.37
N PRO A 220 13.97 3.72 8.56
CA PRO A 220 13.79 5.11 8.99
C PRO A 220 14.68 6.13 8.28
N GLU A 221 15.84 5.69 7.75
CA GLU A 221 16.81 6.54 7.05
C GLU A 221 16.22 7.14 5.76
N TRP A 222 15.20 6.50 5.19
CA TRP A 222 14.49 6.97 4.01
C TRP A 222 13.18 7.62 4.38
N THR A 223 13.06 8.92 4.11
CA THR A 223 11.82 9.69 4.33
C THR A 223 11.23 10.11 3.01
N ILE A 224 9.93 9.89 2.83
CA ILE A 224 9.13 10.36 1.70
C ILE A 224 7.92 11.15 2.19
N TYR A 225 7.39 12.04 1.34
CA TYR A 225 6.18 12.79 1.64
C TYR A 225 4.99 12.30 0.82
N HIS A 226 3.84 12.18 1.47
CA HIS A 226 2.60 11.76 0.85
C HIS A 226 1.60 12.92 0.87
N TYR A 227 1.34 13.48 -0.31
CA TYR A 227 0.47 14.63 -0.53
C TYR A 227 -1.00 14.23 -0.63
N HIS A 228 -1.46 13.42 0.31
CA HIS A 228 -2.85 12.98 0.30
C HIS A 228 -3.80 14.17 0.41
N ARG A 229 -4.59 14.44 -0.63
CA ARG A 229 -5.60 15.50 -0.68
C ARG A 229 -6.97 15.09 -0.15
N GLY A 230 -7.06 13.93 0.50
CA GLY A 230 -8.30 13.39 1.01
C GLY A 230 -8.85 14.23 2.16
N ALA A 231 -9.90 15.00 1.91
CA ALA A 231 -10.73 15.50 2.99
C ALA A 231 -11.33 14.31 3.76
N HIS A 232 -11.40 14.40 5.06
CA HIS A 232 -12.11 13.44 5.90
C HIS A 232 -13.56 13.34 5.37
N ASN A 233 -13.86 12.19 4.75
CA ASN A 233 -15.14 11.95 4.11
C ASN A 233 -15.87 10.84 4.87
N PRO A 234 -17.11 11.05 5.34
CA PRO A 234 -17.88 10.03 6.06
C PRO A 234 -18.01 8.69 5.31
N GLU A 235 -18.01 8.73 3.97
CA GLU A 235 -18.04 7.52 3.15
C GLU A 235 -16.73 6.73 3.26
N SER A 236 -15.59 7.42 3.22
CA SER A 236 -14.27 6.81 3.40
C SER A 236 -14.12 6.17 4.78
N GLU A 237 -14.63 6.81 5.83
CA GLU A 237 -14.66 6.24 7.18
C GLU A 237 -15.50 4.95 7.24
N LYS A 238 -16.66 4.96 6.62
CA LYS A 238 -17.53 3.79 6.55
C LYS A 238 -16.85 2.62 5.84
N ILE A 239 -16.18 2.88 4.71
CA ILE A 239 -15.42 1.87 3.98
C ILE A 239 -14.29 1.33 4.87
N GLY A 240 -13.50 2.20 5.48
CA GLY A 240 -12.40 1.82 6.36
C GLY A 240 -12.86 0.96 7.55
N ARG A 241 -14.03 1.30 8.13
CA ARG A 241 -14.61 0.48 9.20
C ARG A 241 -15.02 -0.91 8.73
N VAL A 242 -15.61 -1.04 7.55
CA VAL A 242 -15.96 -2.34 6.97
C VAL A 242 -14.70 -3.17 6.75
N SER A 243 -13.65 -2.58 6.19
CA SER A 243 -12.37 -3.25 5.95
C SER A 243 -11.66 -3.66 7.26
N LYS A 244 -11.67 -2.81 8.28
CA LYS A 244 -11.16 -3.16 9.63
C LYS A 244 -11.90 -4.34 10.24
N LYS A 245 -13.23 -4.35 10.18
CA LYS A 245 -14.02 -5.49 10.69
C LYS A 245 -13.69 -6.78 9.97
N TYR A 246 -13.53 -6.72 8.64
CA TYR A 246 -13.09 -7.85 7.84
C TYR A 246 -11.71 -8.33 8.31
N TYR A 247 -10.72 -7.44 8.43
CA TYR A 247 -9.39 -7.75 8.92
C TYR A 247 -9.41 -8.45 10.28
N TYR A 248 -10.12 -7.88 11.26
CA TYR A 248 -10.17 -8.48 12.59
C TYR A 248 -10.91 -9.81 12.64
N ARG A 249 -11.95 -9.98 11.85
CA ARG A 249 -12.69 -11.24 11.76
C ARG A 249 -11.86 -12.33 11.11
N GLU A 250 -11.33 -12.07 9.92
CA GLU A 250 -10.69 -13.10 9.08
C GLU A 250 -9.24 -13.39 9.49
N TYR A 251 -8.53 -12.37 9.97
CA TYR A 251 -7.09 -12.49 10.23
C TYR A 251 -6.71 -12.42 11.71
N ARG A 252 -7.58 -11.91 12.56
CA ARG A 252 -7.28 -11.70 13.99
C ARG A 252 -8.24 -12.42 14.93
N GLY A 253 -9.15 -13.25 14.43
CA GLY A 253 -10.03 -14.11 15.20
C GLY A 253 -11.07 -13.38 16.05
N ALA A 254 -11.45 -12.15 15.68
CA ALA A 254 -12.49 -11.42 16.40
C ALA A 254 -13.86 -12.10 16.24
N SER A 255 -14.55 -12.30 17.37
CA SER A 255 -15.88 -12.91 17.37
C SER A 255 -16.95 -11.95 16.85
N THR A 256 -18.06 -12.50 16.36
CA THR A 256 -19.22 -11.68 15.96
C THR A 256 -19.72 -10.80 17.11
N LEU A 257 -19.64 -11.26 18.36
CA LEU A 257 -20.02 -10.46 19.52
C LEU A 257 -19.09 -9.27 19.72
N SER A 258 -17.76 -9.49 19.61
CA SER A 258 -16.76 -8.42 19.71
C SER A 258 -16.97 -7.34 18.65
N LEU A 259 -17.29 -7.75 17.41
CA LEU A 259 -17.59 -6.81 16.32
C LEU A 259 -18.86 -6.00 16.56
N LYS A 260 -19.90 -6.61 17.13
CA LYS A 260 -21.13 -5.89 17.52
C LYS A 260 -20.88 -4.87 18.65
N ILE A 261 -20.04 -5.22 19.65
CA ILE A 261 -19.63 -4.29 20.71
C ILE A 261 -18.90 -3.09 20.11
N SER A 262 -17.99 -3.32 19.17
CA SER A 262 -17.29 -2.25 18.45
C SER A 262 -18.25 -1.35 17.65
N ASP A 263 -19.35 -1.88 17.10
CA ASP A 263 -20.36 -1.06 16.45
C ASP A 263 -21.08 -0.13 17.45
N MET A 264 -21.37 -0.63 18.63
CA MET A 264 -22.00 0.19 19.68
C MET A 264 -21.07 1.31 20.14
N SER A 265 -19.76 1.05 20.29
CA SER A 265 -18.78 2.07 20.68
C SER A 265 -18.58 3.18 19.62
N TYR A 266 -18.85 2.87 18.35
CA TYR A 266 -18.74 3.85 17.27
C TYR A 266 -19.91 4.85 17.24
N PHE A 267 -21.09 4.45 17.73
CA PHE A 267 -22.30 5.29 17.74
C PHE A 267 -22.51 6.04 19.08
N LEU A 268 -21.70 5.77 20.11
CA LEU A 268 -21.68 6.48 21.38
C LEU A 268 -20.69 7.64 21.37
#